data_805abe55a4d824bbe9fd159df15857d2
#
_entry.id   805abe55a4d824bbe9fd159df15857d2
#
_cell.length_a   1.000
_cell.length_b   1.000
_cell.length_c   1.000
_cell.angle_alpha   90.00
_cell.angle_beta   90.00
_cell.angle_gamma   90.00
#
_symmetry.space_group_name_H-M   'P 1'
#
loop_
_entity.id
_entity.type
_entity.pdbx_description
1 polymer ?
#
loop_
_entity_poly.entity_id
_entity_poly.type
_entity_poly.pdbx_seq_one_letter_code
_entity_poly.pdbx_strand_id
1 'polypeptide(L)'
;MDRKGFLKSTMIATGSLLLGGAGICRFLNDKEPADGPFPRTIEKIHCGNMKKVLVIMSAGTKLGNTDRLTDAYIKGLVERGHSVTKVYLGSMRIEGCRGCGVCQRLAHQCAVRDGMQDIYPLFAECDTVVMASPLYFWTITSQLKAFIDRLYAISADDKYPQKDTVLL
;
A
#
# COMPACT_ATOMS: atom_id res chain seq x y z
N MET A 1 8.41 22.70 2.66
CA MET A 1 8.90 21.68 3.64
C MET A 1 10.30 21.30 3.21
N ASP A 2 11.27 21.56 4.08
CA ASP A 2 12.69 21.38 3.80
C ASP A 2 13.07 19.89 3.79
N ARG A 3 13.93 19.48 2.84
CA ARG A 3 14.49 18.13 2.69
C ARG A 3 15.17 17.62 3.97
N LYS A 4 15.66 18.50 4.82
CA LYS A 4 16.30 18.18 6.10
C LYS A 4 15.31 17.75 7.20
N GLY A 5 14.05 18.15 7.12
CA GLY A 5 13.00 17.75 8.06
C GLY A 5 12.55 16.30 7.86
N PHE A 6 12.56 15.81 6.62
CA PHE A 6 12.18 14.43 6.30
C PHE A 6 13.23 13.42 6.80
N LEU A 7 14.52 13.77 6.69
CA LEU A 7 15.60 12.89 7.14
C LEU A 7 15.76 12.83 8.67
N LYS A 8 15.36 13.87 9.41
CA LYS A 8 15.41 13.85 10.88
C LYS A 8 14.34 12.97 11.52
N SER A 9 13.21 12.77 10.87
CA SER A 9 12.16 11.87 11.35
C SER A 9 12.51 10.38 11.19
N THR A 10 13.46 10.06 10.29
CA THR A 10 13.88 8.69 10.03
C THR A 10 15.07 8.24 10.91
N MET A 11 15.75 9.15 11.60
CA MET A 11 16.97 8.85 12.35
C MET A 11 16.79 8.61 13.86
N ILE A 12 15.58 8.63 14.39
CA ILE A 12 15.33 8.35 15.82
C ILE A 12 15.05 6.85 16.10
N ALA A 13 15.10 5.99 15.09
CA ALA A 13 14.87 4.55 15.22
C ALA A 13 16.13 3.68 15.25
N THR A 14 17.34 4.26 15.34
CA THR A 14 18.58 3.49 15.43
C THR A 14 19.17 3.49 16.84
N GLY A 15 18.46 2.90 17.76
CA GLY A 15 18.91 2.73 19.13
C GLY A 15 18.22 1.60 19.86
N SER A 16 18.39 0.37 19.34
CA SER A 16 18.36 -0.83 20.19
C SER A 16 18.76 -2.06 19.39
N LEU A 17 19.96 -2.46 19.64
CA LEU A 17 20.62 -3.67 19.19
C LEU A 17 19.97 -4.89 19.86
N LEU A 18 19.77 -5.96 19.05
CA LEU A 18 19.63 -7.36 19.49
C LEU A 18 18.44 -7.69 20.39
N LEU A 19 17.32 -8.04 19.76
CA LEU A 19 16.45 -9.14 20.18
C LEU A 19 15.35 -9.36 19.12
N GLY A 20 15.27 -10.56 18.59
CA GLY A 20 14.23 -11.21 17.77
C GLY A 20 13.29 -10.34 16.89
N GLY A 21 13.23 -10.63 15.60
CA GLY A 21 12.42 -9.93 14.59
C GLY A 21 10.92 -9.71 14.86
N ALA A 22 10.39 -10.16 15.98
CA ALA A 22 9.00 -9.88 16.43
C ALA A 22 8.83 -8.51 17.12
N GLY A 23 9.93 -7.89 17.60
CA GLY A 23 9.86 -6.66 18.37
C GLY A 23 9.70 -5.39 17.52
N ILE A 24 10.19 -5.37 16.29
CA ILE A 24 10.22 -4.16 15.45
C ILE A 24 8.85 -3.83 14.87
N CYS A 25 8.04 -4.82 14.57
CA CYS A 25 6.68 -4.60 14.09
C CYS A 25 5.74 -4.02 15.13
N ARG A 26 5.95 -4.31 16.40
CA ARG A 26 5.14 -3.79 17.50
C ARG A 26 5.35 -2.29 17.72
N PHE A 27 6.58 -1.80 17.52
CA PHE A 27 6.92 -0.38 17.75
C PHE A 27 6.35 0.57 16.66
N LEU A 28 6.04 0.07 15.46
CA LEU A 28 5.47 0.89 14.40
C LEU A 28 3.94 0.98 14.46
N ASN A 29 3.30 0.17 15.32
CA ASN A 29 1.85 0.12 15.46
C ASN A 29 1.30 1.01 16.59
N ASP A 30 2.14 1.55 17.48
CA ASP A 30 1.69 2.12 18.74
C ASP A 30 1.67 3.66 18.81
N LYS A 31 1.90 4.40 17.72
CA LYS A 31 1.86 5.86 17.77
C LYS A 31 1.32 6.50 16.52
N GLU A 32 -0.02 6.49 16.39
CA GLU A 32 -0.74 7.65 15.87
C GLU A 32 -2.16 7.66 16.45
N PRO A 33 -2.66 8.82 16.94
CA PRO A 33 -3.98 8.91 17.51
C PRO A 33 -5.06 8.63 16.47
N ALA A 34 -6.01 7.80 16.82
CA ALA A 34 -7.17 7.43 16.02
C ALA A 34 -8.23 8.56 16.02
N ASP A 35 -7.84 9.80 15.71
CA ASP A 35 -8.74 10.96 15.75
C ASP A 35 -8.99 11.54 14.36
N GLY A 36 -9.48 10.70 13.45
CA GLY A 36 -10.01 11.12 12.17
C GLY A 36 -11.32 10.40 11.84
N PRO A 37 -12.25 11.02 11.07
CA PRO A 37 -13.53 10.40 10.73
C PRO A 37 -13.41 9.21 9.77
N PHE A 38 -12.20 8.82 9.39
CA PHE A 38 -11.97 7.70 8.47
C PHE A 38 -11.14 6.60 9.15
N PRO A 39 -11.59 5.33 9.03
CA PRO A 39 -10.83 4.20 9.57
C PRO A 39 -9.45 4.09 8.89
N ARG A 40 -8.46 3.55 9.63
CA ARG A 40 -7.12 3.30 9.07
C ARG A 40 -7.25 2.54 7.74
N THR A 41 -6.62 3.10 6.71
CA THR A 41 -6.68 2.59 5.34
C THR A 41 -5.52 1.68 4.99
N ILE A 42 -4.45 1.73 5.80
CA ILE A 42 -3.24 0.93 5.63
C ILE A 42 -2.98 0.16 6.92
N GLU A 43 -2.98 -1.16 6.81
CA GLU A 43 -2.79 -2.07 7.94
C GLU A 43 -1.59 -2.99 7.68
N LYS A 44 -0.59 -2.95 8.55
CA LYS A 44 0.48 -3.95 8.59
C LYS A 44 -0.01 -5.17 9.35
N ILE A 45 -0.32 -6.23 8.61
CA ILE A 45 -0.93 -7.44 9.18
C ILE A 45 0.15 -8.34 9.82
N HIS A 46 1.28 -8.49 9.13
CA HIS A 46 2.34 -9.38 9.58
C HIS A 46 3.71 -8.90 9.11
N CYS A 47 4.73 -9.07 9.94
CA CYS A 47 6.12 -8.81 9.60
C CYS A 47 6.89 -10.13 9.53
N GLY A 48 6.81 -10.78 8.39
CA GLY A 48 7.58 -11.99 8.10
C GLY A 48 8.95 -11.65 7.50
N ASN A 49 9.77 -12.68 7.34
CA ASN A 49 11.11 -12.60 6.74
C ASN A 49 11.17 -13.14 5.31
N MET A 50 10.03 -13.57 4.77
CA MET A 50 9.89 -14.01 3.39
C MET A 50 9.59 -12.82 2.46
N LYS A 51 8.75 -12.99 1.44
CA LYS A 51 8.37 -11.90 0.52
C LYS A 51 7.53 -10.83 1.21
N LYS A 52 7.68 -9.58 0.78
CA LYS A 52 6.80 -8.46 1.12
C LYS A 52 5.59 -8.47 0.18
N VAL A 53 4.42 -8.65 0.73
CA VAL A 53 3.16 -8.71 -0.03
C VAL A 53 2.31 -7.48 0.28
N LEU A 54 1.99 -6.72 -0.76
CA LEU A 54 1.07 -5.59 -0.69
C LEU A 54 -0.31 -6.03 -1.18
N VAL A 55 -1.30 -5.97 -0.32
CA VAL A 55 -2.69 -6.32 -0.63
C VAL A 55 -3.51 -5.07 -0.81
N ILE A 56 -4.00 -4.85 -2.02
CA ILE A 56 -4.88 -3.73 -2.41
C ILE A 56 -6.31 -4.22 -2.44
N MET A 57 -7.09 -3.86 -1.43
CA MET A 57 -8.51 -4.22 -1.31
C MET A 57 -9.40 -3.04 -1.71
N SER A 58 -10.24 -3.24 -2.73
CA SER A 58 -10.98 -2.15 -3.37
C SER A 58 -12.50 -2.21 -3.20
N ALA A 59 -13.04 -3.15 -2.41
CA ALA A 59 -14.47 -3.19 -2.14
C ALA A 59 -14.93 -1.95 -1.35
N GLY A 60 -16.15 -1.49 -1.61
CA GLY A 60 -16.73 -0.35 -0.90
C GLY A 60 -17.15 -0.66 0.54
N THR A 61 -17.22 -1.94 0.93
CA THR A 61 -17.70 -2.38 2.26
C THR A 61 -16.70 -3.28 2.93
N LYS A 62 -16.27 -2.92 4.14
CA LYS A 62 -15.50 -3.83 5.01
C LYS A 62 -16.37 -5.01 5.43
N LEU A 63 -15.75 -6.16 5.68
CA LEU A 63 -16.40 -7.42 6.05
C LEU A 63 -17.34 -8.01 4.98
N GLY A 64 -17.31 -7.47 3.76
CA GLY A 64 -18.00 -8.04 2.59
C GLY A 64 -17.32 -9.30 2.06
N ASN A 65 -17.89 -9.90 1.01
CA ASN A 65 -17.38 -11.16 0.45
C ASN A 65 -15.92 -11.04 -0.05
N THR A 66 -15.60 -9.96 -0.77
CA THR A 66 -14.22 -9.72 -1.25
C THR A 66 -13.25 -9.55 -0.09
N ASP A 67 -13.65 -8.86 0.97
CA ASP A 67 -12.81 -8.66 2.14
C ASP A 67 -12.53 -10.00 2.86
N ARG A 68 -13.56 -10.83 3.05
CA ARG A 68 -13.43 -12.18 3.63
C ARG A 68 -12.53 -13.09 2.81
N LEU A 69 -12.66 -13.06 1.48
CA LEU A 69 -11.78 -13.82 0.57
C LEU A 69 -10.34 -13.34 0.72
N THR A 70 -10.14 -12.02 0.74
CA THR A 70 -8.83 -11.39 0.93
C THR A 70 -8.22 -11.79 2.27
N ASP A 71 -8.99 -11.79 3.35
CA ASP A 71 -8.50 -12.17 4.68
C ASP A 71 -8.14 -13.66 4.76
N ALA A 72 -8.90 -14.53 4.09
CA ALA A 72 -8.56 -15.95 3.99
C ALA A 72 -7.23 -16.15 3.23
N TYR A 73 -7.00 -15.38 2.15
CA TYR A 73 -5.75 -15.40 1.41
C TYR A 73 -4.58 -14.89 2.26
N ILE A 74 -4.77 -13.76 2.97
CA ILE A 74 -3.78 -13.18 3.89
C ILE A 74 -3.38 -14.18 4.97
N LYS A 75 -4.34 -14.92 5.53
CA LYS A 75 -4.06 -15.95 6.53
C LYS A 75 -3.05 -16.98 6.01
N GLY A 76 -3.22 -17.48 4.78
CA GLY A 76 -2.27 -18.39 4.16
C GLY A 76 -0.88 -17.80 3.92
N LEU A 77 -0.80 -16.50 3.59
CA LEU A 77 0.47 -15.79 3.46
C LEU A 77 1.21 -15.66 4.79
N VAL A 78 0.48 -15.32 5.85
CA VAL A 78 1.02 -15.18 7.22
C VAL A 78 1.54 -16.51 7.73
N GLU A 79 0.79 -17.61 7.55
CA GLU A 79 1.20 -18.96 7.92
C GLU A 79 2.51 -19.40 7.24
N ARG A 80 2.79 -18.85 6.07
CA ARG A 80 4.03 -19.07 5.32
C ARG A 80 5.15 -18.10 5.65
N GLY A 81 4.94 -17.17 6.57
CA GLY A 81 5.96 -16.23 7.04
C GLY A 81 6.21 -15.04 6.11
N HIS A 82 5.24 -14.69 5.23
CA HIS A 82 5.34 -13.48 4.42
C HIS A 82 5.04 -12.22 5.24
N SER A 83 5.69 -11.11 4.88
CA SER A 83 5.32 -9.79 5.40
C SER A 83 4.13 -9.24 4.61
N VAL A 84 3.04 -8.91 5.28
CA VAL A 84 1.79 -8.51 4.63
C VAL A 84 1.34 -7.13 5.07
N THR A 85 1.12 -6.24 4.10
CA THR A 85 0.49 -4.93 4.30
C THR A 85 -0.79 -4.87 3.49
N LYS A 86 -1.94 -4.59 4.15
CA LYS A 86 -3.26 -4.45 3.51
C LYS A 86 -3.62 -2.98 3.40
N VAL A 87 -3.98 -2.55 2.20
CA VAL A 87 -4.48 -1.20 1.88
C VAL A 87 -5.94 -1.30 1.48
N TYR A 88 -6.78 -0.50 2.13
CA TYR A 88 -8.21 -0.46 1.87
C TYR A 88 -8.57 0.78 1.06
N LEU A 89 -8.70 0.64 -0.27
CA LEU A 89 -8.97 1.77 -1.16
C LEU A 89 -10.35 2.39 -0.95
N GLY A 90 -11.35 1.61 -0.49
CA GLY A 90 -12.73 2.09 -0.31
C GLY A 90 -12.86 3.26 0.69
N SER A 91 -11.89 3.45 1.58
CA SER A 91 -11.86 4.54 2.53
C SER A 91 -10.78 5.59 2.25
N MET A 92 -10.06 5.45 1.12
CA MET A 92 -9.05 6.43 0.70
C MET A 92 -9.60 7.35 -0.39
N ARG A 93 -9.23 8.62 -0.32
CA ARG A 93 -9.44 9.52 -1.45
C ARG A 93 -8.29 9.32 -2.44
N ILE A 94 -8.59 8.70 -3.58
CA ILE A 94 -7.69 8.53 -4.71
C ILE A 94 -8.37 9.07 -5.96
N GLU A 95 -7.79 10.11 -6.55
CA GLU A 95 -8.26 10.66 -7.81
C GLU A 95 -7.69 9.87 -8.98
N GLY A 96 -8.43 9.81 -10.09
CA GLY A 96 -7.96 9.20 -11.33
C GLY A 96 -6.74 9.92 -11.93
N CYS A 97 -6.00 9.23 -12.77
CA CYS A 97 -4.91 9.83 -13.54
C CYS A 97 -5.46 10.89 -14.50
N ARG A 98 -4.87 12.10 -14.49
CA ARG A 98 -5.27 13.23 -15.35
C ARG A 98 -4.57 13.23 -16.70
N GLY A 99 -3.66 12.28 -16.97
CA GLY A 99 -2.88 12.23 -18.22
C GLY A 99 -1.95 13.43 -18.44
N CYS A 100 -1.62 14.18 -17.40
CA CYS A 100 -0.89 15.44 -17.51
C CYS A 100 0.61 15.30 -17.83
N GLY A 101 1.19 14.10 -17.76
CA GLY A 101 2.60 13.82 -18.05
C GLY A 101 3.62 14.46 -17.09
N VAL A 102 3.17 15.11 -16.01
CA VAL A 102 4.07 15.79 -15.05
C VAL A 102 5.02 14.78 -14.39
N CYS A 103 4.54 13.60 -14.02
CA CYS A 103 5.35 12.55 -13.40
C CYS A 103 6.53 12.09 -14.27
N GLN A 104 6.37 12.07 -15.58
CA GLN A 104 7.42 11.69 -16.52
C GLN A 104 8.51 12.77 -16.66
N ARG A 105 8.20 14.01 -16.31
CA ARG A 105 9.13 15.16 -16.37
C ARG A 105 9.76 15.50 -15.02
N LEU A 106 9.09 15.17 -13.91
CA LEU A 106 9.50 15.53 -12.56
C LEU A 106 9.81 14.26 -11.73
N ALA A 107 10.89 13.55 -12.09
CA ALA A 107 11.46 12.47 -11.28
C ALA A 107 10.40 11.54 -10.65
N HIS A 108 9.44 11.08 -11.45
CA HIS A 108 8.42 10.07 -11.06
C HIS A 108 7.47 10.50 -9.93
N GLN A 109 7.24 11.81 -9.78
CA GLN A 109 6.31 12.33 -8.79
C GLN A 109 4.98 12.74 -9.42
N CYS A 110 3.89 12.11 -9.01
CA CYS A 110 2.57 12.51 -9.44
C CYS A 110 2.21 13.92 -8.94
N ALA A 111 1.64 14.75 -9.83
CA ALA A 111 1.19 16.09 -9.48
C ALA A 111 -0.07 16.08 -8.58
N VAL A 112 -0.87 15.01 -8.65
CA VAL A 112 -2.05 14.85 -7.78
C VAL A 112 -1.60 14.38 -6.40
N ARG A 113 -1.93 15.13 -5.37
CA ARG A 113 -1.58 14.86 -3.97
C ARG A 113 -2.78 14.31 -3.22
N ASP A 114 -2.79 13.00 -2.98
CA ASP A 114 -3.86 12.27 -2.33
C ASP A 114 -3.30 10.98 -1.69
N GLY A 115 -4.16 10.03 -1.31
CA GLY A 115 -3.75 8.77 -0.68
C GLY A 115 -2.76 7.91 -1.46
N MET A 116 -2.56 8.17 -2.76
CA MET A 116 -1.53 7.48 -3.54
C MET A 116 -0.10 7.77 -3.07
N GLN A 117 0.12 8.92 -2.42
CA GLN A 117 1.45 9.26 -1.90
C GLN A 117 1.92 8.27 -0.83
N ASP A 118 0.98 7.71 -0.06
CA ASP A 118 1.27 6.72 0.98
C ASP A 118 1.45 5.31 0.38
N ILE A 119 0.84 5.05 -0.78
CA ILE A 119 0.88 3.74 -1.44
C ILE A 119 2.13 3.57 -2.31
N TYR A 120 2.62 4.63 -2.97
CA TYR A 120 3.78 4.53 -3.86
C TYR A 120 5.01 3.88 -3.20
N PRO A 121 5.44 4.27 -1.99
CA PRO A 121 6.58 3.61 -1.35
C PRO A 121 6.30 2.14 -1.03
N LEU A 122 5.08 1.80 -0.60
CA LEU A 122 4.69 0.42 -0.31
C LEU A 122 4.73 -0.44 -1.59
N PHE A 123 4.23 0.10 -2.70
CA PHE A 123 4.29 -0.59 -3.98
C PHE A 123 5.73 -0.75 -4.47
N ALA A 124 6.57 0.26 -4.33
CA ALA A 124 7.98 0.18 -4.73
C ALA A 124 8.74 -0.91 -3.96
N GLU A 125 8.44 -1.07 -2.67
CA GLU A 125 9.14 -2.00 -1.77
C GLU A 125 8.60 -3.43 -1.80
N CYS A 126 7.36 -3.67 -2.27
CA CYS A 126 6.80 -5.01 -2.26
C CYS A 126 7.38 -5.91 -3.36
N ASP A 127 7.40 -7.21 -3.12
CA ASP A 127 7.76 -8.24 -4.10
C ASP A 127 6.53 -8.71 -4.88
N THR A 128 5.39 -8.77 -4.19
CA THR A 128 4.12 -9.25 -4.73
C THR A 128 3.01 -8.23 -4.45
N VAL A 129 2.17 -7.94 -5.45
CA VAL A 129 0.95 -7.16 -5.29
C VAL A 129 -0.27 -8.06 -5.48
N VAL A 130 -1.19 -8.01 -4.52
CA VAL A 130 -2.49 -8.68 -4.59
C VAL A 130 -3.55 -7.62 -4.80
N MET A 131 -4.32 -7.72 -5.88
CA MET A 131 -5.41 -6.81 -6.18
C MET A 131 -6.74 -7.56 -5.98
N ALA A 132 -7.52 -7.15 -4.98
CA ALA A 132 -8.80 -7.73 -4.65
C ALA A 132 -9.93 -6.75 -4.98
N SER A 133 -10.84 -7.15 -5.87
CA SER A 133 -11.95 -6.32 -6.33
C SER A 133 -13.24 -7.11 -6.50
N PRO A 134 -14.38 -6.61 -5.98
CA PRO A 134 -15.65 -7.10 -6.45
C PRO A 134 -15.88 -6.70 -7.91
N LEU A 135 -16.73 -7.44 -8.59
CA LEU A 135 -17.20 -7.06 -9.92
C LEU A 135 -18.32 -6.02 -9.79
N TYR A 136 -18.07 -4.79 -10.19
CA TYR A 136 -19.06 -3.72 -10.25
C TYR A 136 -19.34 -3.34 -11.70
N PHE A 137 -20.59 -3.53 -12.11
CA PHE A 137 -21.03 -3.22 -13.47
C PHE A 137 -20.05 -3.70 -14.54
N TRP A 138 -19.80 -5.01 -14.56
CA TRP A 138 -18.97 -5.74 -15.55
C TRP A 138 -17.46 -5.49 -15.48
N THR A 139 -16.96 -4.80 -14.47
CA THR A 139 -15.52 -4.53 -14.34
C THR A 139 -15.08 -4.41 -12.88
N ILE A 140 -13.79 -4.16 -12.69
CA ILE A 140 -13.22 -3.82 -11.39
C ILE A 140 -13.78 -2.51 -10.84
N THR A 141 -13.65 -2.27 -9.56
CA THR A 141 -14.10 -1.01 -8.95
C THR A 141 -13.36 0.21 -9.52
N SER A 142 -14.02 1.36 -9.53
CA SER A 142 -13.41 2.64 -9.95
C SER A 142 -12.19 3.00 -9.10
N GLN A 143 -12.21 2.66 -7.81
CA GLN A 143 -11.10 2.88 -6.89
C GLN A 143 -9.84 2.07 -7.31
N LEU A 144 -10.03 0.79 -7.67
CA LEU A 144 -8.92 -0.03 -8.16
C LEU A 144 -8.41 0.48 -9.51
N LYS A 145 -9.30 0.89 -10.39
CA LYS A 145 -8.92 1.47 -11.68
C LYS A 145 -8.12 2.76 -11.49
N ALA A 146 -8.55 3.64 -10.60
CA ALA A 146 -7.81 4.86 -10.28
C ALA A 146 -6.41 4.55 -9.73
N PHE A 147 -6.30 3.58 -8.81
CA PHE A 147 -5.01 3.11 -8.32
C PHE A 147 -4.10 2.62 -9.45
N ILE A 148 -4.60 1.73 -10.33
CA ILE A 148 -3.84 1.18 -11.46
C ILE A 148 -3.36 2.30 -12.40
N ASP A 149 -4.24 3.22 -12.80
CA ASP A 149 -3.87 4.32 -13.70
C ASP A 149 -2.81 5.24 -13.09
N ARG A 150 -2.82 5.39 -11.79
CA ARG A 150 -1.85 6.23 -11.07
C ARG A 150 -0.49 5.56 -10.91
N LEU A 151 -0.36 4.24 -11.10
CA LEU A 151 0.94 3.56 -11.17
C LEU A 151 1.80 4.04 -12.34
N TYR A 152 1.21 4.70 -13.34
CA TYR A 152 1.96 5.37 -14.40
C TYR A 152 3.04 6.33 -13.88
N ALA A 153 2.85 6.89 -12.69
CA ALA A 153 3.84 7.79 -12.09
C ALA A 153 5.17 7.12 -11.75
N ILE A 154 5.17 5.80 -11.54
CA ILE A 154 6.36 5.03 -11.17
C ILE A 154 6.88 4.14 -12.32
N SER A 155 6.26 4.23 -13.50
CA SER A 155 6.64 3.46 -14.70
C SER A 155 7.57 4.23 -15.64
N ALA A 156 8.30 5.22 -15.14
CA ALA A 156 9.09 6.08 -15.96
C ALA A 156 10.31 5.36 -16.57
N ASP A 157 10.75 5.88 -17.72
CA ASP A 157 11.87 5.33 -18.51
C ASP A 157 11.65 3.86 -18.94
N ASP A 158 10.38 3.48 -19.17
CA ASP A 158 9.98 2.09 -19.51
C ASP A 158 10.47 1.02 -18.48
N LYS A 159 10.89 1.46 -17.32
CA LYS A 159 11.29 0.59 -16.20
C LYS A 159 10.15 0.43 -15.22
N TYR A 160 9.20 -0.40 -15.57
CA TYR A 160 8.16 -0.80 -14.63
C TYR A 160 8.74 -1.75 -13.58
N PRO A 161 8.54 -1.51 -12.28
CA PRO A 161 8.98 -2.44 -11.25
C PRO A 161 8.35 -3.82 -11.48
N GLN A 162 9.19 -4.82 -11.73
CA GLN A 162 8.72 -6.21 -11.88
C GLN A 162 8.14 -6.69 -10.57
N LYS A 163 6.87 -7.11 -10.57
CA LYS A 163 6.15 -7.60 -9.40
C LYS A 163 5.39 -8.88 -9.74
N ASP A 164 5.38 -9.81 -8.83
CA ASP A 164 4.39 -10.88 -8.89
C ASP A 164 3.01 -10.28 -8.67
N THR A 165 2.03 -10.67 -9.46
CA THR A 165 0.67 -10.11 -9.37
C THR A 165 -0.35 -11.22 -9.15
N VAL A 166 -1.24 -11.02 -8.18
CA VAL A 166 -2.37 -11.90 -7.87
C VAL A 166 -3.66 -11.11 -7.97
N LEU A 167 -4.68 -11.68 -8.59
CA LEU A 167 -6.02 -11.11 -8.70
C LEU A 167 -7.01 -11.96 -7.90
N LEU A 168 -7.82 -11.32 -7.07
CA LEU A 168 -8.88 -11.93 -6.25
C LEU A 168 -10.23 -11.27 -6.52
#